data_fb2cdd6dca5841bbd1d2a05ad742c0e0
#
_entry.id   fb2cdd6dca5841bbd1d2a05ad742c0e0
#
_cell.length_a   1.000
_cell.length_b   1.000
_cell.length_c   1.000
_cell.angle_alpha   90.00
_cell.angle_beta   90.00
_cell.angle_gamma   90.00
#
_symmetry.space_group_name_H-M   'P 1'
#
loop_
_entity.id
_entity.type
_entity.pdbx_description
1 polymer ?
#
loop_
_entity_poly.entity_id
_entity_poly.type
_entity_poly.pdbx_seq_one_letter_code
_entity_poly.pdbx_strand_id
1 'polypeptide(L)'
;PLVGYSDMSLLLAAFARHERAAIHASVATELALPGATPAEQQARAASMASLAACLQHEVSEWPLAYHGGPAEALAGRVVGGNLTTLASVAGTPSALTLNDDAILLLEDVGEAEFRLERCLQQLLDSIDTRRVKALVLGRFERCTLACGMDSLVEIVAEYTNARGIALYSDAPVGHGCVNHAWRYGARAHIDANRLRIGGL
;
A
#
# COMPACT_ATOMS: atom_id res chain seq x y z
N PRO A 1 8.89 16.23 5.22
CA PRO A 1 8.51 14.82 5.36
C PRO A 1 9.65 13.89 4.99
N LEU A 2 9.65 12.66 5.56
CA LEU A 2 10.42 11.55 5.04
C LEU A 2 9.72 11.02 3.78
N VAL A 3 10.45 10.82 2.69
CA VAL A 3 9.91 10.32 1.42
C VAL A 3 10.66 9.05 1.02
N GLY A 4 9.95 8.00 0.69
CA GLY A 4 10.55 6.74 0.25
C GLY A 4 9.52 5.62 0.07
N TYR A 5 9.98 4.42 -0.28
CA TYR A 5 9.19 3.21 -0.44
C TYR A 5 10.09 1.98 -0.24
N SER A 6 9.64 0.78 -0.53
CA SER A 6 10.45 -0.44 -0.37
C SER A 6 10.90 -0.63 1.09
N ASP A 7 12.17 -0.83 1.36
CA ASP A 7 12.72 -0.94 2.72
C ASP A 7 12.43 0.27 3.60
N MET A 8 12.21 1.44 2.99
CA MET A 8 11.79 2.64 3.72
C MET A 8 10.41 2.49 4.38
N SER A 9 9.60 1.49 4.02
CA SER A 9 8.29 1.22 4.65
C SER A 9 8.40 1.15 6.18
N LEU A 10 9.48 0.60 6.71
CA LEU A 10 9.75 0.54 8.16
C LEU A 10 9.94 1.92 8.78
N LEU A 11 10.70 2.77 8.09
CA LEU A 11 10.96 4.13 8.56
C LEU A 11 9.71 5.01 8.42
N LEU A 12 8.92 4.83 7.35
CA LEU A 12 7.65 5.53 7.17
C LEU A 12 6.68 5.19 8.30
N ALA A 13 6.56 3.90 8.65
CA ALA A 13 5.75 3.43 9.76
C ALA A 13 6.23 4.01 11.11
N ALA A 14 7.55 4.02 11.34
CA ALA A 14 8.13 4.59 12.54
C ALA A 14 7.88 6.12 12.63
N PHE A 15 8.04 6.85 11.53
CA PHE A 15 7.76 8.29 11.48
C PHE A 15 6.29 8.59 11.78
N ALA A 16 5.38 7.86 11.14
CA ALA A 16 3.94 8.04 11.38
C ALA A 16 3.54 7.74 12.82
N ARG A 17 4.13 6.71 13.45
CA ARG A 17 3.90 6.38 14.87
C ARG A 17 4.32 7.52 15.81
N HIS A 18 5.31 8.31 15.43
CA HIS A 18 5.78 9.49 16.17
C HIS A 18 5.16 10.80 15.64
N GLU A 19 4.05 10.74 14.93
CA GLU A 19 3.34 11.89 14.34
C GLU A 19 4.22 12.76 13.44
N ARG A 20 5.26 12.16 12.82
CA ARG A 20 6.14 12.80 11.87
C ARG A 20 5.62 12.59 10.45
N ALA A 21 5.73 13.63 9.62
CA ALA A 21 5.29 13.57 8.23
C ALA A 21 6.10 12.54 7.43
N ALA A 22 5.41 11.58 6.85
CA ALA A 22 5.95 10.52 6.01
C ALA A 22 5.12 10.38 4.73
N ILE A 23 5.78 10.15 3.60
CA ILE A 23 5.17 9.97 2.30
C ILE A 23 5.76 8.73 1.65
N HIS A 24 4.91 7.77 1.31
CA HIS A 24 5.28 6.67 0.44
C HIS A 24 5.29 7.17 -1.01
N ALA A 25 6.43 7.09 -1.68
CA ALA A 25 6.60 7.55 -3.06
C ALA A 25 7.93 7.07 -3.62
N SER A 26 8.06 7.13 -4.94
CA SER A 26 9.34 6.94 -5.62
C SER A 26 10.40 7.91 -5.12
N VAL A 27 11.63 7.42 -4.99
CA VAL A 27 12.78 8.22 -4.57
C VAL A 27 13.36 9.05 -5.70
N ALA A 28 14.07 10.12 -5.36
CA ALA A 28 14.59 11.09 -6.34
C ALA A 28 15.45 10.44 -7.45
N THR A 29 16.22 9.41 -7.14
CA THR A 29 17.04 8.67 -8.11
C THR A 29 16.21 7.97 -9.18
N GLU A 30 15.03 7.46 -8.85
CA GLU A 30 14.12 6.82 -9.81
C GLU A 30 13.33 7.83 -10.63
N LEU A 31 12.94 8.94 -10.00
CA LEU A 31 12.25 10.03 -10.70
C LEU A 31 13.12 10.65 -11.78
N ALA A 32 14.45 10.61 -11.61
CA ALA A 32 15.42 11.10 -12.59
C ALA A 32 15.71 10.12 -13.73
N LEU A 33 15.28 8.85 -13.62
CA LEU A 33 15.51 7.87 -14.67
C LEU A 33 14.57 8.12 -15.87
N PRO A 34 15.11 8.16 -17.10
CA PRO A 34 14.26 8.22 -18.28
C PRO A 34 13.46 6.91 -18.40
N GLY A 35 12.19 7.00 -18.75
CA GLY A 35 11.42 5.82 -19.17
C GLY A 35 11.95 5.29 -20.51
N ALA A 36 12.01 3.96 -20.67
CA ALA A 36 12.46 3.32 -21.91
C ALA A 36 11.43 3.51 -23.05
N THR A 37 10.15 3.66 -22.69
CA THR A 37 9.05 3.85 -23.64
C THR A 37 8.26 5.12 -23.30
N PRO A 38 7.50 5.69 -24.26
CA PRO A 38 6.62 6.84 -24.00
C PRO A 38 5.61 6.58 -22.86
N ALA A 39 5.09 5.35 -22.77
CA ALA A 39 4.17 4.96 -21.69
C ALA A 39 4.84 4.99 -20.31
N GLU A 40 6.07 4.49 -20.20
CA GLU A 40 6.84 4.56 -18.95
C GLU A 40 7.22 5.99 -18.59
N GLN A 41 7.55 6.83 -19.56
CA GLN A 41 7.82 8.25 -19.34
C GLN A 41 6.58 8.95 -18.79
N GLN A 42 5.41 8.68 -19.36
CA GLN A 42 4.14 9.23 -18.86
C GLN A 42 3.82 8.74 -17.45
N ALA A 43 4.01 7.45 -17.16
CA ALA A 43 3.78 6.87 -15.85
C ALA A 43 4.69 7.48 -14.77
N ARG A 44 5.98 7.68 -15.09
CA ARG A 44 6.93 8.38 -14.19
C ARG A 44 6.54 9.83 -13.97
N ALA A 45 6.15 10.54 -15.04
CA ALA A 45 5.68 11.92 -14.91
C ALA A 45 4.43 12.03 -14.01
N ALA A 46 3.49 11.08 -14.13
CA ALA A 46 2.32 11.01 -13.24
C ALA A 46 2.72 10.73 -11.79
N SER A 47 3.68 9.84 -11.55
CA SER A 47 4.22 9.56 -10.22
C SER A 47 4.91 10.79 -9.61
N MET A 48 5.68 11.54 -10.40
CA MET A 48 6.27 12.83 -9.97
C MET A 48 5.19 13.86 -9.62
N ALA A 49 4.19 14.00 -10.48
CA ALA A 49 3.08 14.94 -10.25
C ALA A 49 2.31 14.56 -8.96
N SER A 50 2.09 13.28 -8.72
CA SER A 50 1.45 12.81 -7.49
C SER A 50 2.26 13.13 -6.23
N LEU A 51 3.60 13.05 -6.29
CA LEU A 51 4.46 13.46 -5.18
C LEU A 51 4.37 14.98 -4.94
N ALA A 52 4.39 15.79 -5.99
CA ALA A 52 4.25 17.23 -5.87
C ALA A 52 2.91 17.61 -5.23
N ALA A 53 1.80 17.01 -5.68
CA ALA A 53 0.46 17.18 -5.11
C ALA A 53 0.42 16.76 -3.62
N CYS A 54 0.99 15.61 -3.31
CA CYS A 54 1.06 15.09 -1.95
C CYS A 54 1.85 16.00 -1.01
N LEU A 55 2.95 16.61 -1.47
CA LEU A 55 3.73 17.60 -0.72
C LEU A 55 2.94 18.92 -0.49
N GLN A 56 2.03 19.27 -1.39
CA GLN A 56 1.13 20.42 -1.28
C GLN A 56 -0.14 20.10 -0.46
N HIS A 57 -0.22 18.92 0.14
CA HIS A 57 -1.36 18.47 0.93
C HIS A 57 -2.66 18.26 0.13
N GLU A 58 -2.55 18.08 -1.17
CA GLU A 58 -3.70 17.73 -2.00
C GLU A 58 -4.19 16.31 -1.69
N VAL A 59 -5.46 16.07 -1.97
CA VAL A 59 -6.08 14.74 -1.78
C VAL A 59 -5.62 13.82 -2.90
N SER A 60 -5.12 12.63 -2.53
CA SER A 60 -4.93 11.53 -3.47
C SER A 60 -6.23 10.77 -3.63
N GLU A 61 -6.68 10.51 -4.85
CA GLU A 61 -7.90 9.75 -5.13
C GLU A 61 -7.65 8.72 -6.23
N TRP A 62 -7.99 7.44 -5.95
CA TRP A 62 -7.77 6.34 -6.88
C TRP A 62 -9.01 5.45 -6.99
N PRO A 63 -9.40 5.04 -8.21
CA PRO A 63 -10.35 3.95 -8.39
C PRO A 63 -9.70 2.63 -7.96
N LEU A 64 -10.50 1.74 -7.37
CA LEU A 64 -10.08 0.41 -6.94
C LEU A 64 -10.99 -0.65 -7.53
N ALA A 65 -10.48 -1.88 -7.70
CA ALA A 65 -11.30 -3.06 -7.97
C ALA A 65 -11.68 -3.72 -6.63
N TYR A 66 -12.97 -3.95 -6.40
CA TYR A 66 -13.49 -4.62 -5.21
C TYR A 66 -13.55 -6.14 -5.41
N HIS A 67 -13.11 -6.91 -4.40
CA HIS A 67 -13.03 -8.38 -4.45
C HIS A 67 -13.83 -9.10 -3.36
N GLY A 68 -14.31 -8.39 -2.34
CA GLY A 68 -15.12 -9.01 -1.28
C GLY A 68 -15.01 -8.34 0.07
N GLY A 69 -15.77 -8.85 1.05
CA GLY A 69 -15.84 -8.34 2.41
C GLY A 69 -16.92 -7.27 2.60
N PRO A 70 -16.89 -6.47 3.68
CA PRO A 70 -17.83 -5.38 3.92
C PRO A 70 -17.77 -4.33 2.79
N ALA A 71 -18.92 -4.00 2.19
CA ALA A 71 -19.03 -3.05 1.07
C ALA A 71 -19.51 -1.64 1.50
N GLU A 72 -19.61 -1.39 2.79
CA GLU A 72 -19.98 -0.08 3.34
C GLU A 72 -18.85 0.93 3.15
N ALA A 73 -19.16 2.21 3.36
CA ALA A 73 -18.12 3.24 3.40
C ALA A 73 -17.12 2.93 4.52
N LEU A 74 -15.85 2.76 4.16
CA LEU A 74 -14.79 2.39 5.08
C LEU A 74 -13.87 3.58 5.33
N ALA A 75 -13.49 3.77 6.59
CA ALA A 75 -12.58 4.84 6.98
C ALA A 75 -11.49 4.32 7.92
N GLY A 76 -10.30 4.93 7.80
CA GLY A 76 -9.17 4.58 8.66
C GLY A 76 -7.94 5.41 8.32
N ARG A 77 -6.82 5.11 8.98
CA ARG A 77 -5.52 5.65 8.57
C ARG A 77 -4.90 4.74 7.51
N VAL A 78 -4.42 5.31 6.41
CA VAL A 78 -3.70 4.52 5.41
C VAL A 78 -2.28 4.24 5.90
N VAL A 79 -1.94 2.95 5.98
CA VAL A 79 -0.62 2.45 6.40
C VAL A 79 -0.25 1.24 5.54
N GLY A 80 1.01 0.83 5.54
CA GLY A 80 1.43 -0.33 4.76
C GLY A 80 2.74 -0.12 4.03
N GLY A 81 2.79 -0.47 2.75
CA GLY A 81 3.98 -0.42 1.90
C GLY A 81 4.43 -1.83 1.47
N ASN A 82 5.75 -2.06 1.43
CA ASN A 82 6.29 -3.34 0.99
C ASN A 82 5.96 -4.47 1.98
N LEU A 83 5.25 -5.48 1.50
CA LEU A 83 4.74 -6.59 2.32
C LEU A 83 5.87 -7.38 2.97
N THR A 84 6.86 -7.81 2.20
CA THR A 84 8.00 -8.61 2.69
C THR A 84 8.79 -7.84 3.73
N THR A 85 9.03 -6.56 3.51
CA THR A 85 9.73 -5.68 4.45
C THR A 85 8.96 -5.54 5.76
N LEU A 86 7.65 -5.29 5.71
CA LEU A 86 6.82 -5.18 6.91
C LEU A 86 6.74 -6.51 7.68
N ALA A 87 6.61 -7.63 6.98
CA ALA A 87 6.60 -8.96 7.59
C ALA A 87 7.94 -9.32 8.26
N SER A 88 9.06 -8.84 7.72
CA SER A 88 10.41 -9.15 8.24
C SER A 88 10.65 -8.66 9.68
N VAL A 89 9.91 -7.65 10.13
CA VAL A 89 10.01 -7.08 11.48
C VAL A 89 8.83 -7.46 12.38
N ALA A 90 7.96 -8.36 11.93
CA ALA A 90 6.84 -8.84 12.73
C ALA A 90 7.34 -9.42 14.06
N GLY A 91 6.69 -9.04 15.16
CA GLY A 91 7.08 -9.46 16.51
C GLY A 91 8.27 -8.71 17.12
N THR A 92 8.84 -7.73 16.42
CA THR A 92 9.91 -6.87 16.95
C THR A 92 9.36 -5.51 17.41
N PRO A 93 10.12 -4.71 18.16
CA PRO A 93 9.72 -3.32 18.51
C PRO A 93 9.51 -2.41 17.30
N SER A 94 10.01 -2.78 16.12
CA SER A 94 9.85 -2.05 14.87
C SER A 94 8.64 -2.52 14.04
N ALA A 95 7.88 -3.51 14.53
CA ALA A 95 6.71 -4.02 13.84
C ALA A 95 5.66 -2.92 13.59
N LEU A 96 4.89 -3.10 12.51
CA LEU A 96 3.74 -2.25 12.24
C LEU A 96 2.74 -2.35 13.41
N THR A 97 2.35 -1.22 13.96
CA THR A 97 1.33 -1.13 15.02
C THR A 97 0.17 -0.27 14.56
N LEU A 98 -1.05 -0.72 14.87
CA LEU A 98 -2.28 -0.02 14.53
C LEU A 98 -2.89 0.56 15.81
N ASN A 99 -2.86 1.89 15.95
CA ASN A 99 -3.49 2.58 17.08
C ASN A 99 -4.94 2.97 16.79
N ASP A 100 -5.26 3.16 15.51
CA ASP A 100 -6.58 3.53 14.98
C ASP A 100 -7.05 2.48 13.96
N ASP A 101 -8.29 2.59 13.52
CA ASP A 101 -8.77 1.88 12.34
C ASP A 101 -7.91 2.19 11.12
N ALA A 102 -7.62 1.20 10.31
CA ALA A 102 -6.64 1.28 9.25
C ALA A 102 -7.15 0.76 7.90
N ILE A 103 -6.65 1.37 6.83
CA ILE A 103 -6.66 0.86 5.48
C ILE A 103 -5.22 0.39 5.19
N LEU A 104 -5.04 -0.91 5.05
CA LEU A 104 -3.72 -1.52 4.85
C LEU A 104 -3.43 -1.60 3.35
N LEU A 105 -2.50 -0.78 2.86
CA LEU A 105 -2.09 -0.71 1.46
C LEU A 105 -0.77 -1.45 1.28
N LEU A 106 -0.78 -2.56 0.52
CA LEU A 106 0.36 -3.45 0.34
C LEU A 106 0.79 -3.54 -1.11
N GLU A 107 2.08 -3.59 -1.33
CA GLU A 107 2.72 -3.85 -2.61
C GLU A 107 3.99 -4.71 -2.39
N ASP A 108 4.55 -5.29 -3.46
CA ASP A 108 5.83 -6.01 -3.37
C ASP A 108 6.52 -6.12 -4.73
N VAL A 109 7.75 -6.66 -4.74
CA VAL A 109 8.54 -6.82 -5.95
C VAL A 109 9.42 -8.07 -5.91
N GLY A 110 9.42 -8.84 -7.01
CA GLY A 110 10.39 -9.93 -7.21
C GLY A 110 10.19 -11.16 -6.33
N GLU A 111 9.05 -11.29 -5.68
CA GLU A 111 8.77 -12.39 -4.76
C GLU A 111 8.01 -13.54 -5.43
N ALA A 112 8.16 -14.75 -4.90
CA ALA A 112 7.34 -15.89 -5.27
C ALA A 112 6.01 -15.87 -4.49
N GLU A 113 4.92 -16.33 -5.12
CA GLU A 113 3.57 -16.34 -4.56
C GLU A 113 3.50 -16.95 -3.17
N PHE A 114 4.12 -18.13 -2.96
CA PHE A 114 4.14 -18.79 -1.65
C PHE A 114 4.87 -18.00 -0.56
N ARG A 115 5.81 -17.11 -0.94
CA ARG A 115 6.49 -16.20 -0.01
C ARG A 115 5.61 -15.03 0.35
N LEU A 116 4.90 -14.48 -0.64
CA LEU A 116 3.91 -13.42 -0.42
C LEU A 116 2.82 -13.89 0.54
N GLU A 117 2.29 -15.11 0.34
CA GLU A 117 1.31 -15.71 1.24
C GLU A 117 1.83 -15.81 2.67
N ARG A 118 3.05 -16.35 2.88
CA ARG A 118 3.67 -16.43 4.21
C ARG A 118 3.88 -15.06 4.85
N CYS A 119 4.36 -14.09 4.07
CA CYS A 119 4.56 -12.73 4.56
C CYS A 119 3.23 -12.07 4.94
N LEU A 120 2.18 -12.30 4.15
CA LEU A 120 0.84 -11.80 4.46
C LEU A 120 0.32 -12.39 5.76
N GLN A 121 0.40 -13.72 5.92
CA GLN A 121 0.00 -14.38 7.16
C GLN A 121 0.77 -13.82 8.35
N GLN A 122 2.11 -13.77 8.25
CA GLN A 122 2.96 -13.26 9.33
C GLN A 122 2.61 -11.82 9.71
N LEU A 123 2.37 -10.95 8.72
CA LEU A 123 1.98 -9.57 8.95
C LEU A 123 0.62 -9.50 9.65
N LEU A 124 -0.40 -10.19 9.12
CA LEU A 124 -1.75 -10.17 9.69
C LEU A 124 -1.80 -10.77 11.10
N ASP A 125 -1.02 -11.79 11.39
CA ASP A 125 -0.95 -12.40 12.72
C ASP A 125 -0.16 -11.54 13.73
N SER A 126 0.64 -10.58 13.25
CA SER A 126 1.43 -9.66 14.10
C SER A 126 0.72 -8.36 14.46
N ILE A 127 -0.41 -8.04 13.85
CA ILE A 127 -1.16 -6.79 14.05
C ILE A 127 -2.57 -7.08 14.59
N ASP A 128 -3.23 -6.07 15.18
CA ASP A 128 -4.64 -6.18 15.55
C ASP A 128 -5.54 -6.04 14.31
N THR A 129 -5.86 -7.15 13.67
CA THR A 129 -6.65 -7.19 12.44
C THR A 129 -8.08 -6.67 12.59
N ARG A 130 -8.63 -6.56 13.82
CA ARG A 130 -9.97 -5.94 14.09
C ARG A 130 -9.98 -4.47 13.71
N ARG A 131 -8.81 -3.83 13.67
CA ARG A 131 -8.62 -2.44 13.23
C ARG A 131 -8.46 -2.30 11.72
N VAL A 132 -8.17 -3.39 10.99
CA VAL A 132 -8.03 -3.34 9.53
C VAL A 132 -9.42 -3.36 8.90
N LYS A 133 -9.85 -2.22 8.34
CA LYS A 133 -11.15 -2.08 7.65
C LYS A 133 -11.09 -2.52 6.21
N ALA A 134 -9.96 -2.28 5.56
CA ALA A 134 -9.71 -2.75 4.21
C ALA A 134 -8.24 -3.13 4.03
N LEU A 135 -8.00 -4.13 3.19
CA LEU A 135 -6.72 -4.44 2.60
C LEU A 135 -6.79 -4.06 1.12
N VAL A 136 -5.85 -3.24 0.70
CA VAL A 136 -5.76 -2.73 -0.68
C VAL A 136 -4.46 -3.22 -1.28
N LEU A 137 -4.53 -3.95 -2.38
CA LEU A 137 -3.37 -4.40 -3.12
C LEU A 137 -2.96 -3.34 -4.15
N GLY A 138 -1.71 -2.95 -4.11
CA GLY A 138 -1.03 -2.22 -5.15
C GLY A 138 -0.51 -3.18 -6.23
N ARG A 139 0.65 -2.85 -6.79
CA ARG A 139 1.32 -3.66 -7.81
C ARG A 139 2.31 -4.62 -7.17
N PHE A 140 2.29 -5.87 -7.63
CA PHE A 140 3.24 -6.93 -7.28
C PHE A 140 4.13 -7.22 -8.48
N GLU A 141 5.09 -6.33 -8.69
CA GLU A 141 5.87 -6.30 -9.91
C GLU A 141 6.99 -7.33 -9.91
N ARG A 142 7.18 -7.99 -11.05
CA ARG A 142 8.16 -9.08 -11.20
C ARG A 142 8.00 -10.22 -10.19
N CYS A 143 6.85 -10.33 -9.54
CA CYS A 143 6.51 -11.47 -8.70
C CYS A 143 6.14 -12.68 -9.55
N THR A 144 6.53 -13.86 -9.11
CA THR A 144 6.17 -15.12 -9.80
C THR A 144 4.84 -15.61 -9.23
N LEU A 145 3.75 -15.27 -9.91
CA LEU A 145 2.38 -15.59 -9.55
C LEU A 145 1.83 -16.67 -10.49
N ALA A 146 1.08 -17.65 -9.96
CA ALA A 146 0.58 -18.78 -10.73
C ALA A 146 -0.37 -18.38 -11.87
N CYS A 147 -1.28 -17.44 -11.61
CA CYS A 147 -2.24 -16.88 -12.57
C CYS A 147 -2.21 -15.35 -12.56
N GLY A 148 -1.03 -14.74 -12.40
CA GLY A 148 -0.91 -13.30 -12.27
C GLY A 148 -1.59 -12.77 -11.00
N MET A 149 -2.11 -11.54 -11.06
CA MET A 149 -2.75 -10.92 -9.89
C MET A 149 -4.00 -11.68 -9.40
N ASP A 150 -4.68 -12.43 -10.27
CA ASP A 150 -5.89 -13.18 -9.90
C ASP A 150 -5.58 -14.23 -8.83
N SER A 151 -4.49 -15.01 -8.96
CA SER A 151 -4.11 -15.98 -7.94
C SER A 151 -3.73 -15.33 -6.61
N LEU A 152 -3.06 -14.19 -6.64
CA LEU A 152 -2.74 -13.45 -5.41
C LEU A 152 -4.01 -12.91 -4.75
N VAL A 153 -4.95 -12.38 -5.52
CA VAL A 153 -6.25 -11.90 -5.01
C VAL A 153 -7.03 -13.05 -4.37
N GLU A 154 -7.07 -14.24 -4.99
CA GLU A 154 -7.73 -15.41 -4.42
C GLU A 154 -7.12 -15.81 -3.07
N ILE A 155 -5.78 -15.90 -2.97
CA ILE A 155 -5.07 -16.18 -1.72
C ILE A 155 -5.40 -15.13 -0.66
N VAL A 156 -5.28 -13.85 -1.00
CA VAL A 156 -5.53 -12.75 -0.05
C VAL A 156 -7.00 -12.74 0.40
N ALA A 157 -7.94 -13.08 -0.50
CA ALA A 157 -9.36 -13.16 -0.18
C ALA A 157 -9.66 -14.20 0.91
N GLU A 158 -8.97 -15.34 0.96
CA GLU A 158 -9.12 -16.32 2.02
C GLU A 158 -8.79 -15.71 3.40
N TYR A 159 -7.68 -14.98 3.48
CA TYR A 159 -7.23 -14.34 4.73
C TYR A 159 -8.13 -13.18 5.17
N THR A 160 -8.59 -12.37 4.21
CA THR A 160 -9.43 -11.20 4.50
C THR A 160 -10.86 -11.60 4.84
N ASN A 161 -11.45 -12.56 4.14
CA ASN A 161 -12.79 -13.07 4.41
C ASN A 161 -12.87 -13.71 5.80
N ALA A 162 -11.88 -14.51 6.19
CA ALA A 162 -11.82 -15.12 7.52
C ALA A 162 -11.78 -14.09 8.66
N ARG A 163 -11.41 -12.84 8.37
CA ARG A 163 -11.25 -11.74 9.34
C ARG A 163 -12.28 -10.62 9.17
N GLY A 164 -13.20 -10.72 8.20
CA GLY A 164 -14.19 -9.68 7.90
C GLY A 164 -13.58 -8.37 7.39
N ILE A 165 -12.45 -8.46 6.67
CA ILE A 165 -11.74 -7.32 6.08
C ILE A 165 -12.17 -7.17 4.62
N ALA A 166 -12.48 -5.96 4.18
CA ALA A 166 -12.75 -5.69 2.76
C ALA A 166 -11.47 -5.80 1.93
N LEU A 167 -11.55 -6.42 0.75
CA LEU A 167 -10.43 -6.58 -0.17
C LEU A 167 -10.62 -5.76 -1.43
N TYR A 168 -9.58 -5.00 -1.78
CA TYR A 168 -9.49 -4.21 -3.00
C TYR A 168 -8.13 -4.40 -3.69
N SER A 169 -8.07 -4.12 -5.00
CA SER A 169 -6.82 -4.04 -5.76
C SER A 169 -6.76 -2.80 -6.65
N ASP A 170 -5.75 -2.75 -7.51
CA ASP A 170 -5.49 -1.72 -8.51
C ASP A 170 -5.03 -0.36 -7.98
N ALA A 171 -4.60 -0.28 -6.71
CA ALA A 171 -3.94 0.94 -6.26
C ALA A 171 -2.66 1.19 -7.09
N PRO A 172 -2.45 2.45 -7.58
CA PRO A 172 -1.32 2.77 -8.47
C PRO A 172 -0.01 2.95 -7.68
N VAL A 173 0.34 1.94 -6.86
CA VAL A 173 1.48 1.95 -5.94
C VAL A 173 2.29 0.68 -6.14
N GLY A 174 3.62 0.78 -6.24
CA GLY A 174 4.50 -0.38 -6.44
C GLY A 174 5.94 0.01 -6.78
N HIS A 175 6.69 -0.95 -7.33
CA HIS A 175 8.12 -0.80 -7.65
C HIS A 175 8.42 -0.50 -9.12
N GLY A 176 7.41 -0.18 -9.93
CA GLY A 176 7.57 0.16 -11.34
C GLY A 176 7.53 1.65 -11.63
N CYS A 177 7.23 1.95 -12.90
CA CYS A 177 7.06 3.33 -13.34
C CYS A 177 5.82 4.01 -12.72
N VAL A 178 4.84 3.21 -12.29
CA VAL A 178 3.65 3.67 -11.58
C VAL A 178 3.86 3.45 -10.09
N ASN A 179 4.11 4.53 -9.36
CA ASN A 179 4.20 4.53 -7.90
C ASN A 179 3.72 5.90 -7.39
N HIS A 180 2.40 6.05 -7.34
CA HIS A 180 1.78 7.31 -6.90
C HIS A 180 2.03 7.54 -5.41
N ALA A 181 2.33 8.77 -5.08
CA ALA A 181 2.61 9.17 -3.70
C ALA A 181 1.33 9.20 -2.84
N TRP A 182 1.50 8.81 -1.58
CA TRP A 182 0.46 8.93 -0.58
C TRP A 182 1.05 9.25 0.79
N ARG A 183 0.31 10.01 1.59
CA ARG A 183 0.71 10.42 2.94
C ARG A 183 0.47 9.27 3.91
N TYR A 184 1.56 8.74 4.43
CA TYR A 184 1.55 7.63 5.38
C TYR A 184 0.88 8.05 6.70
N GLY A 185 -0.03 7.24 7.20
CA GLY A 185 -0.79 7.55 8.41
C GLY A 185 -1.88 8.62 8.25
N ALA A 186 -2.09 9.17 7.05
CA ALA A 186 -3.17 10.11 6.81
C ALA A 186 -4.54 9.44 6.94
N ARG A 187 -5.57 10.23 7.28
CA ARG A 187 -6.95 9.77 7.21
C ARG A 187 -7.30 9.44 5.76
N ALA A 188 -8.01 8.34 5.59
CA ALA A 188 -8.45 7.88 4.28
C ALA A 188 -9.83 7.23 4.41
N HIS A 189 -10.55 7.20 3.31
CA HIS A 189 -11.82 6.49 3.21
C HIS A 189 -11.97 5.84 1.84
N ILE A 190 -12.71 4.73 1.81
CA ILE A 190 -13.14 4.07 0.59
C ILE A 190 -14.64 4.17 0.51
N ASP A 191 -15.14 4.75 -0.56
CA ASP A 191 -16.56 4.84 -0.91
C ASP A 191 -16.71 4.64 -2.41
N ALA A 192 -17.77 3.91 -2.81
CA ALA A 192 -18.06 3.58 -4.20
C ALA A 192 -16.79 3.11 -4.98
N ASN A 193 -15.99 2.25 -4.37
CA ASN A 193 -14.72 1.72 -4.91
C ASN A 193 -13.69 2.81 -5.24
N ARG A 194 -13.71 3.92 -4.52
CA ARG A 194 -12.71 4.97 -4.61
C ARG A 194 -12.01 5.17 -3.26
N LEU A 195 -10.71 5.05 -3.27
CA LEU A 195 -9.86 5.39 -2.12
C LEU A 195 -9.49 6.88 -2.21
N ARG A 196 -9.80 7.62 -1.15
CA ARG A 196 -9.37 9.02 -0.97
C ARG A 196 -8.49 9.13 0.25
N ILE A 197 -7.34 9.77 0.11
CA ILE A 197 -6.32 9.92 1.16
C ILE A 197 -6.08 11.40 1.41
N GLY A 198 -6.30 11.85 2.64
CA GLY A 198 -6.21 13.26 3.04
C GLY A 198 -7.52 14.01 2.86
N GLY A 199 -7.54 15.32 3.21
CA GLY A 199 -8.69 16.21 2.95
C GLY A 199 -9.84 16.12 3.96
N LEU A 200 -9.60 15.58 5.16
CA LEU A 200 -10.54 15.55 6.30
C LEU A 200 -10.03 16.37 7.47
#